data_3d17bcae9827f5509052a81781485ed4
#
_entry.id   3d17bcae9827f5509052a81781485ed4
#
_cell.length_a   1.000
_cell.length_b   1.000
_cell.length_c   1.000
_cell.angle_alpha   90.00
_cell.angle_beta   90.00
_cell.angle_gamma   90.00
#
_symmetry.space_group_name_H-M   'P 1'
#
loop_
_entity.id
_entity.type
_entity.pdbx_description
1 polymer ?
#
loop_
_entity_poly.entity_id
_entity_poly.type
_entity_poly.pdbx_seq_one_letter_code
_entity_poly.pdbx_strand_id
1 'polypeptide(L)'
;MVQTLKGIPTAMRIVRLPGIHHDANAVLLMGSEEAILIDSGTAWYQLLQQERIVGQLGETVKLREIILTSRRYPFSGGCLSIAQFFGNAPISAHSSAKSSLSTGDFFTTWANRYDSDMPRTSTHGLSEGDVFPLGEGEVVVVHLPGHTNDGLGFHLPHLSTLVVGALLPR
;
A
#
# COMPACT_ATOMS: atom_id res chain seq x y z
N MET A 1 33.02 12.51 28.29
CA MET A 1 32.21 11.30 28.07
C MET A 1 30.82 11.77 27.62
N VAL A 2 30.58 11.83 26.33
CA VAL A 2 29.30 12.29 25.78
C VAL A 2 28.38 11.06 25.75
N GLN A 3 27.40 10.98 26.63
CA GLN A 3 26.32 10.02 26.54
C GLN A 3 25.46 10.40 25.32
N THR A 4 25.55 9.60 24.26
CA THR A 4 24.62 9.65 23.15
C THR A 4 23.25 9.28 23.72
N LEU A 5 22.35 10.24 23.84
CA LEU A 5 20.95 9.98 24.11
C LEU A 5 20.44 9.10 22.95
N LYS A 6 20.23 7.82 23.24
CA LYS A 6 19.46 6.95 22.32
C LYS A 6 18.12 7.65 22.09
N GLY A 7 17.87 8.01 20.82
CA GLY A 7 16.65 8.71 20.46
C GLY A 7 15.42 7.99 20.99
N ILE A 8 14.43 8.77 21.43
CA ILE A 8 13.11 8.29 21.82
C ILE A 8 12.60 7.46 20.64
N PRO A 9 12.18 6.20 20.84
CA PRO A 9 11.63 5.38 19.77
C PRO A 9 10.50 6.14 19.10
N THR A 10 10.61 6.37 17.79
CA THR A 10 9.55 7.06 17.05
C THR A 10 8.43 6.06 16.85
N ALA A 11 7.32 6.26 17.55
CA ALA A 11 6.12 5.44 17.39
C ALA A 11 5.69 5.43 15.91
N MET A 12 5.27 4.27 15.42
CA MET A 12 4.70 4.14 14.06
C MET A 12 3.57 5.17 13.88
N ARG A 13 3.60 5.89 12.76
CA ARG A 13 2.60 6.90 12.42
C ARG A 13 1.76 6.42 11.24
N ILE A 14 0.46 6.58 11.33
CA ILE A 14 -0.49 6.27 10.26
C ILE A 14 -0.91 7.57 9.60
N VAL A 15 -0.71 7.69 8.30
CA VAL A 15 -1.11 8.85 7.51
C VAL A 15 -2.09 8.40 6.44
N ARG A 16 -3.34 8.89 6.51
CA ARG A 16 -4.32 8.67 5.46
C ARG A 16 -4.08 9.66 4.33
N LEU A 17 -4.01 9.16 3.12
CA LEU A 17 -3.98 9.92 1.87
C LEU A 17 -5.34 9.75 1.18
N PRO A 18 -6.25 10.73 1.31
CA PRO A 18 -7.61 10.60 0.78
C PRO A 18 -7.62 10.41 -0.73
N GLY A 19 -8.45 9.48 -1.20
CA GLY A 19 -8.68 9.28 -2.63
C GLY A 19 -9.37 10.48 -3.28
N ILE A 20 -9.10 10.66 -4.56
CA ILE A 20 -9.72 11.70 -5.39
C ILE A 20 -10.62 11.00 -6.40
N HIS A 21 -11.86 11.47 -6.51
CA HIS A 21 -12.88 10.87 -7.37
C HIS A 21 -13.04 9.36 -7.14
N HIS A 22 -12.54 8.52 -8.07
CA HIS A 22 -12.67 7.06 -8.03
C HIS A 22 -11.51 6.37 -7.30
N ASP A 23 -10.48 7.11 -6.89
CA ASP A 23 -9.36 6.53 -6.15
C ASP A 23 -9.83 5.99 -4.81
N ALA A 24 -9.32 4.83 -4.44
CA ALA A 24 -9.33 4.39 -3.06
C ALA A 24 -8.44 5.32 -2.20
N ASN A 25 -8.73 5.38 -0.91
CA ASN A 25 -7.78 5.99 0.00
C ASN A 25 -6.51 5.14 0.05
N ALA A 26 -5.36 5.78 0.04
CA ALA A 26 -4.11 5.14 0.40
C ALA A 26 -3.76 5.43 1.86
N VAL A 27 -2.98 4.56 2.46
CA VAL A 27 -2.49 4.74 3.83
C VAL A 27 -0.99 4.56 3.86
N LEU A 28 -0.29 5.53 4.40
CA LEU A 28 1.15 5.47 4.60
C LEU A 28 1.44 5.13 6.06
N LEU A 29 2.04 3.97 6.29
CA LEU A 29 2.54 3.54 7.58
C LEU A 29 4.00 3.94 7.69
N MET A 30 4.33 4.79 8.63
CA MET A 30 5.66 5.39 8.76
C MET A 30 6.34 4.97 10.05
N GLY A 31 7.49 4.34 9.93
CA GLY A 31 8.48 4.22 10.99
C GLY A 31 9.45 5.41 10.97
N SER A 32 10.56 5.31 11.70
CA SER A 32 11.58 6.36 11.76
C SER A 32 12.43 6.49 10.49
N GLU A 33 12.66 5.39 9.77
CA GLU A 33 13.56 5.34 8.62
C GLU A 33 12.89 4.79 7.36
N GLU A 34 11.81 4.04 7.52
CA GLU A 34 11.09 3.36 6.46
C GLU A 34 9.59 3.56 6.55
N ALA A 35 8.93 3.47 5.41
CA ALA A 35 7.47 3.51 5.30
C ALA A 35 6.95 2.42 4.38
N ILE A 36 5.72 2.01 4.61
CA ILE A 36 4.94 1.10 3.76
C ILE A 36 3.72 1.87 3.26
N LEU A 37 3.49 1.83 1.95
CA LEU A 37 2.28 2.38 1.36
C LEU A 37 1.24 1.27 1.18
N ILE A 38 0.06 1.45 1.73
CA ILE A 38 -1.09 0.58 1.50
C ILE A 38 -1.99 1.24 0.47
N ASP A 39 -2.19 0.55 -0.65
CA ASP A 39 -2.90 1.00 -1.85
C ASP A 39 -2.27 2.22 -2.53
N SER A 40 -2.66 2.47 -3.77
CA SER A 40 -2.01 3.46 -4.62
C SER A 40 -2.98 4.46 -5.26
N GLY A 41 -4.27 4.18 -5.26
CA GLY A 41 -5.21 4.87 -6.12
C GLY A 41 -5.13 4.40 -7.58
N THR A 42 -5.79 5.13 -8.46
CA THR A 42 -5.73 4.92 -9.91
C THR A 42 -4.45 5.53 -10.51
N ALA A 43 -4.16 5.17 -11.77
CA ALA A 43 -3.08 5.83 -12.51
C ALA A 43 -3.39 7.30 -12.86
N TRP A 44 -4.63 7.74 -12.77
CA TRP A 44 -5.02 9.10 -13.15
C TRP A 44 -4.42 10.17 -12.25
N TYR A 45 -4.28 9.88 -10.96
CA TYR A 45 -3.78 10.84 -9.97
C TYR A 45 -2.42 10.45 -9.39
N GLN A 46 -1.68 9.59 -10.10
CA GLN A 46 -0.40 9.07 -9.64
C GLN A 46 0.64 10.16 -9.33
N LEU A 47 0.70 11.24 -10.11
CA LEU A 47 1.64 12.34 -9.87
C LEU A 47 1.31 13.07 -8.56
N LEU A 48 0.05 13.38 -8.33
CA LEU A 48 -0.39 14.00 -7.08
C LEU A 48 -0.14 13.07 -5.88
N GLN A 49 -0.34 11.77 -6.07
CA GLN A 49 -0.07 10.80 -5.01
C GLN A 49 1.43 10.72 -4.69
N GLN A 50 2.30 10.75 -5.71
CA GLN A 50 3.76 10.83 -5.54
C GLN A 50 4.15 12.08 -4.73
N GLU A 51 3.63 13.24 -5.08
CA GLU A 51 3.89 14.49 -4.35
C GLU A 51 3.44 14.41 -2.88
N ARG A 52 2.27 13.86 -2.62
CA ARG A 52 1.76 13.65 -1.26
C ARG A 52 2.65 12.73 -0.43
N ILE A 53 3.11 11.63 -1.04
CA ILE A 53 4.01 10.68 -0.38
C ILE A 53 5.34 11.36 -0.08
N VAL A 54 5.95 12.05 -1.06
CA VAL A 54 7.19 12.83 -0.85
C VAL A 54 7.04 13.80 0.31
N GLY A 55 5.94 14.56 0.36
CA GLY A 55 5.67 15.51 1.42
C GLY A 55 5.57 14.89 2.83
N GLN A 56 5.17 13.61 2.91
CA GLN A 56 5.12 12.91 4.19
C GLN A 56 6.45 12.25 4.58
N LEU A 57 7.18 11.68 3.60
CA LEU A 57 8.45 11.00 3.84
C LEU A 57 9.57 11.97 4.22
N GLY A 58 9.56 13.19 3.68
CA GLY A 58 10.66 14.12 3.82
C GLY A 58 11.94 13.57 3.18
N GLU A 59 13.09 13.95 3.74
CA GLU A 59 14.41 13.57 3.19
C GLU A 59 14.99 12.28 3.80
N THR A 60 14.43 11.82 4.92
CA THR A 60 15.06 10.75 5.74
C THR A 60 14.36 9.42 5.67
N VAL A 61 13.05 9.39 5.42
CA VAL A 61 12.25 8.17 5.40
C VAL A 61 12.15 7.63 3.99
N LYS A 62 12.42 6.32 3.81
CA LYS A 62 12.35 5.65 2.51
C LYS A 62 11.05 4.87 2.35
N LEU A 63 10.42 4.94 1.19
CA LEU A 63 9.35 4.01 0.86
C LEU A 63 9.96 2.62 0.61
N ARG A 64 9.70 1.70 1.54
CA ARG A 64 10.25 0.34 1.48
C ARG A 64 9.44 -0.57 0.58
N GLU A 65 8.11 -0.44 0.61
CA GLU A 65 7.21 -1.37 -0.05
C GLU A 65 5.83 -0.75 -0.30
N ILE A 66 5.15 -1.23 -1.32
CA ILE A 66 3.74 -0.95 -1.60
C ILE A 66 2.96 -2.25 -1.42
N ILE A 67 1.91 -2.24 -0.61
CA ILE A 67 1.07 -3.41 -0.36
C ILE A 67 -0.35 -3.09 -0.82
N LEU A 68 -0.96 -3.98 -1.60
CA LEU A 68 -2.29 -3.78 -2.15
C LEU A 68 -3.33 -4.56 -1.35
N THR A 69 -4.41 -3.88 -0.95
CA THR A 69 -5.56 -4.53 -0.31
C THR A 69 -6.45 -5.25 -1.31
N SER A 70 -6.38 -4.88 -2.60
CA SER A 70 -7.15 -5.50 -3.67
C SER A 70 -6.50 -5.26 -5.03
N ARG A 71 -6.68 -6.20 -5.96
CA ARG A 71 -6.29 -6.03 -7.37
C ARG A 71 -7.14 -5.02 -8.14
N ARG A 72 -8.26 -4.56 -7.57
CA ARG A 72 -9.17 -3.63 -8.25
C ARG A 72 -8.48 -2.30 -8.55
N TYR A 73 -8.73 -1.78 -9.75
CA TYR A 73 -8.06 -0.60 -10.30
C TYR A 73 -8.04 0.64 -9.37
N PRO A 74 -9.12 0.97 -8.64
CA PRO A 74 -9.09 2.09 -7.69
C PRO A 74 -8.04 1.97 -6.58
N PHE A 75 -7.59 0.74 -6.28
CA PHE A 75 -6.60 0.44 -5.23
C PHE A 75 -5.20 0.26 -5.81
N SER A 76 -5.11 -0.29 -7.03
CA SER A 76 -3.85 -0.82 -7.60
C SER A 76 -3.36 -0.08 -8.84
N GLY A 77 -4.20 0.72 -9.51
CA GLY A 77 -3.88 1.28 -10.84
C GLY A 77 -2.63 2.15 -10.88
N GLY A 78 -2.31 2.85 -9.80
CA GLY A 78 -1.14 3.73 -9.69
C GLY A 78 0.13 3.06 -9.16
N CYS A 79 0.06 1.79 -8.70
CA CYS A 79 1.15 1.18 -7.93
C CYS A 79 2.46 1.07 -8.69
N LEU A 80 2.44 0.72 -9.99
CA LEU A 80 3.66 0.58 -10.80
C LEU A 80 4.39 1.92 -10.94
N SER A 81 3.66 2.99 -11.28
CA SER A 81 4.25 4.31 -11.43
C SER A 81 4.83 4.85 -10.12
N ILE A 82 4.13 4.65 -9.01
CA ILE A 82 4.62 5.03 -7.69
C ILE A 82 5.86 4.22 -7.34
N ALA A 83 5.85 2.90 -7.55
CA ALA A 83 7.01 2.04 -7.30
C ALA A 83 8.24 2.51 -8.09
N GLN A 84 8.09 2.80 -9.37
CA GLN A 84 9.18 3.29 -10.23
C GLN A 84 9.72 4.63 -9.75
N PHE A 85 8.86 5.54 -9.35
CA PHE A 85 9.26 6.85 -8.83
C PHE A 85 10.09 6.73 -7.54
N PHE A 86 9.76 5.79 -6.68
CA PHE A 86 10.48 5.51 -5.42
C PHE A 86 11.55 4.41 -5.54
N GLY A 87 12.26 4.36 -6.67
CA GLY A 87 13.43 3.49 -6.85
C GLY A 87 13.08 2.02 -7.08
N ASN A 88 11.96 1.73 -7.72
CA ASN A 88 11.42 0.40 -7.93
C ASN A 88 11.10 -0.35 -6.61
N ALA A 89 10.44 0.35 -5.72
CA ALA A 89 9.95 -0.26 -4.48
C ALA A 89 9.14 -1.54 -4.78
N PRO A 90 9.37 -2.65 -4.07
CA PRO A 90 8.62 -3.88 -4.30
C PRO A 90 7.12 -3.66 -4.05
N ILE A 91 6.31 -4.41 -4.82
CA ILE A 91 4.85 -4.38 -4.71
C ILE A 91 4.39 -5.77 -4.27
N SER A 92 3.55 -5.82 -3.25
CA SER A 92 2.97 -7.05 -2.70
C SER A 92 1.45 -7.01 -2.72
N ALA A 93 0.85 -8.16 -2.99
CA ALA A 93 -0.59 -8.35 -2.99
C ALA A 93 -0.91 -9.79 -2.58
N HIS A 94 -2.17 -10.09 -2.28
CA HIS A 94 -2.58 -11.48 -2.03
C HIS A 94 -2.17 -12.40 -3.19
N SER A 95 -1.73 -13.61 -2.87
CA SER A 95 -1.22 -14.56 -3.86
C SER A 95 -2.17 -14.80 -5.04
N SER A 96 -3.49 -14.78 -4.80
CA SER A 96 -4.49 -14.93 -5.86
C SER A 96 -4.62 -13.74 -6.83
N ALA A 97 -4.05 -12.58 -6.49
CA ALA A 97 -4.04 -11.40 -7.36
C ALA A 97 -2.89 -11.40 -8.36
N LYS A 98 -1.83 -12.19 -8.14
CA LYS A 98 -0.59 -12.15 -8.92
C LYS A 98 -0.81 -12.30 -10.42
N SER A 99 -1.61 -13.28 -10.83
CA SER A 99 -1.84 -13.55 -12.26
C SER A 99 -2.48 -12.35 -12.95
N SER A 100 -3.56 -11.81 -12.40
CA SER A 100 -4.27 -10.68 -13.00
C SER A 100 -3.44 -9.39 -13.02
N LEU A 101 -2.62 -9.15 -11.99
CA LEU A 101 -1.74 -7.99 -11.95
C LEU A 101 -0.55 -8.13 -12.92
N SER A 102 0.06 -9.32 -13.02
CA SER A 102 1.19 -9.57 -13.92
C SER A 102 0.82 -9.52 -15.41
N THR A 103 -0.40 -9.90 -15.73
CA THR A 103 -0.91 -9.82 -17.11
C THR A 103 -1.55 -8.48 -17.46
N GLY A 104 -1.83 -7.65 -16.44
CA GLY A 104 -2.60 -6.43 -16.62
C GLY A 104 -4.06 -6.73 -17.02
N ASP A 105 -4.67 -7.74 -16.39
CA ASP A 105 -6.00 -8.20 -16.76
C ASP A 105 -7.04 -7.10 -16.56
N PHE A 106 -7.46 -6.55 -17.68
CA PHE A 106 -8.36 -5.44 -17.80
C PHE A 106 -9.75 -5.68 -17.16
N PHE A 107 -10.24 -6.92 -17.20
CA PHE A 107 -11.56 -7.27 -16.68
C PHE A 107 -11.53 -7.62 -15.19
N THR A 108 -10.62 -8.48 -14.75
CA THR A 108 -10.56 -8.89 -13.34
C THR A 108 -10.10 -7.76 -12.42
N THR A 109 -9.31 -6.82 -12.92
CA THR A 109 -8.94 -5.60 -12.19
C THR A 109 -9.99 -4.50 -12.27
N TRP A 110 -11.00 -4.64 -13.12
CA TRP A 110 -12.01 -3.63 -13.41
C TRP A 110 -11.48 -2.33 -14.04
N ALA A 111 -10.29 -2.33 -14.61
CA ALA A 111 -9.75 -1.16 -15.31
C ALA A 111 -10.68 -0.72 -16.44
N ASN A 112 -11.37 -1.66 -17.10
CA ASN A 112 -12.38 -1.41 -18.14
C ASN A 112 -13.56 -0.53 -17.66
N ARG A 113 -13.85 -0.50 -16.37
CA ARG A 113 -14.93 0.33 -15.81
C ARG A 113 -14.52 1.79 -15.61
N TYR A 114 -13.23 2.06 -15.78
CA TYR A 114 -12.61 3.38 -15.58
C TYR A 114 -11.98 3.91 -16.88
N ASP A 115 -12.30 3.31 -18.05
CA ASP A 115 -11.69 3.62 -19.33
C ASP A 115 -10.15 3.68 -19.26
N SER A 116 -9.57 2.72 -18.55
CA SER A 116 -8.14 2.66 -18.27
C SER A 116 -7.59 1.27 -18.49
N ASP A 117 -6.32 1.20 -18.82
CA ASP A 117 -5.57 -0.05 -18.83
C ASP A 117 -4.98 -0.32 -17.45
N MET A 118 -4.92 -1.59 -17.06
CA MET A 118 -4.17 -2.00 -15.88
C MET A 118 -2.70 -2.21 -16.26
N PRO A 119 -1.75 -1.46 -15.67
CA PRO A 119 -0.34 -1.70 -15.91
C PRO A 119 0.07 -3.12 -15.49
N ARG A 120 0.87 -3.79 -16.34
CA ARG A 120 1.42 -5.10 -15.99
C ARG A 120 2.40 -4.96 -14.84
N THR A 121 2.06 -5.53 -13.70
CA THR A 121 2.78 -5.33 -12.45
C THR A 121 3.19 -6.65 -11.85
N SER A 122 4.49 -6.85 -11.68
CA SER A 122 5.01 -7.99 -10.93
C SER A 122 4.81 -7.76 -9.43
N THR A 123 4.27 -8.75 -8.73
CA THR A 123 3.99 -8.64 -7.29
C THR A 123 4.51 -9.84 -6.52
N HIS A 124 4.92 -9.60 -5.27
CA HIS A 124 5.14 -10.65 -4.29
C HIS A 124 3.78 -11.12 -3.73
N GLY A 125 3.62 -12.44 -3.58
CA GLY A 125 2.39 -13.01 -3.04
C GLY A 125 2.38 -12.97 -1.52
N LEU A 126 1.29 -12.44 -0.96
CA LEU A 126 1.02 -12.44 0.47
C LEU A 126 -0.04 -13.46 0.84
N SER A 127 0.03 -13.91 2.09
CA SER A 127 -0.91 -14.86 2.70
C SER A 127 -1.28 -14.39 4.11
N GLU A 128 -2.39 -14.93 4.62
CA GLU A 128 -2.80 -14.74 6.02
C GLU A 128 -1.64 -14.98 6.98
N GLY A 129 -1.42 -14.06 7.90
CA GLY A 129 -0.41 -14.18 8.95
C GLY A 129 1.00 -13.74 8.56
N ASP A 130 1.26 -13.34 7.31
CA ASP A 130 2.54 -12.73 6.94
C ASP A 130 2.77 -11.45 7.76
N VAL A 131 4.03 -11.18 8.12
CA VAL A 131 4.39 -10.08 9.01
C VAL A 131 5.45 -9.20 8.39
N PHE A 132 5.23 -7.90 8.47
CA PHE A 132 6.18 -6.86 8.08
C PHE A 132 6.63 -6.09 9.32
N PRO A 133 7.88 -6.22 9.77
CA PRO A 133 8.41 -5.34 10.81
C PRO A 133 8.46 -3.89 10.30
N LEU A 134 8.04 -2.92 11.10
CA LEU A 134 8.13 -1.50 10.77
C LEU A 134 8.34 -0.68 12.03
N GLY A 135 9.51 -0.03 12.13
CA GLY A 135 9.88 0.67 13.36
C GLY A 135 9.94 -0.28 14.55
N GLU A 136 9.27 0.05 15.64
CA GLU A 136 9.14 -0.80 16.83
C GLU A 136 7.93 -1.71 16.83
N GLY A 137 7.13 -1.66 15.76
CA GLY A 137 5.93 -2.47 15.62
C GLY A 137 6.01 -3.41 14.45
N GLU A 138 4.87 -4.00 14.17
CA GLU A 138 4.69 -4.92 13.06
C GLU A 138 3.34 -4.68 12.36
N VAL A 139 3.28 -5.07 11.10
CA VAL A 139 2.09 -5.08 10.26
C VAL A 139 1.77 -6.53 9.94
N VAL A 140 0.64 -7.03 10.37
CA VAL A 140 0.21 -8.42 10.17
C VAL A 140 -0.84 -8.49 9.08
N VAL A 141 -0.62 -9.34 8.09
CA VAL A 141 -1.57 -9.56 6.98
C VAL A 141 -2.77 -10.35 7.47
N VAL A 142 -3.97 -9.83 7.19
CA VAL A 142 -5.26 -10.49 7.45
C VAL A 142 -5.97 -10.71 6.12
N HIS A 143 -6.36 -11.93 5.82
CA HIS A 143 -7.12 -12.23 4.60
C HIS A 143 -8.60 -11.93 4.84
N LEU A 144 -9.15 -11.00 4.05
CA LEU A 144 -10.51 -10.50 4.16
C LEU A 144 -11.28 -10.69 2.84
N PRO A 145 -11.56 -11.94 2.43
CA PRO A 145 -12.34 -12.19 1.23
C PRO A 145 -13.78 -11.72 1.40
N GLY A 146 -14.38 -11.25 0.34
CA GLY A 146 -15.76 -10.76 0.34
C GLY A 146 -16.05 -9.94 -0.91
N HIS A 147 -15.60 -8.69 -0.96
CA HIS A 147 -15.69 -7.87 -2.17
C HIS A 147 -14.88 -8.47 -3.33
N THR A 148 -13.71 -9.01 -3.02
CA THR A 148 -12.89 -9.84 -3.91
C THR A 148 -12.30 -11.00 -3.13
N ASN A 149 -11.85 -12.06 -3.82
CA ASN A 149 -11.17 -13.20 -3.17
C ASN A 149 -9.74 -12.88 -2.73
N ASP A 150 -9.15 -11.80 -3.22
CA ASP A 150 -7.80 -11.31 -2.90
C ASP A 150 -7.79 -10.21 -1.83
N GLY A 151 -8.94 -9.91 -1.22
CA GLY A 151 -9.07 -8.85 -0.23
C GLY A 151 -8.14 -9.03 0.96
N LEU A 152 -7.35 -8.01 1.29
CA LEU A 152 -6.46 -7.97 2.45
C LEU A 152 -6.81 -6.82 3.38
N GLY A 153 -6.58 -7.05 4.66
CA GLY A 153 -6.43 -6.01 5.68
C GLY A 153 -5.07 -6.13 6.35
N PHE A 154 -4.69 -5.10 7.08
CA PHE A 154 -3.40 -5.02 7.76
C PHE A 154 -3.62 -4.63 9.22
N HIS A 155 -3.35 -5.58 10.09
CA HIS A 155 -3.48 -5.39 11.52
C HIS A 155 -2.18 -4.84 12.11
N LEU A 156 -2.32 -3.81 12.91
CA LEU A 156 -1.25 -3.14 13.64
C LEU A 156 -1.47 -3.40 15.15
N PRO A 157 -0.98 -4.51 15.71
CA PRO A 157 -1.32 -4.95 17.06
C PRO A 157 -1.01 -3.90 18.12
N HIS A 158 0.16 -3.26 18.03
CA HIS A 158 0.62 -2.26 19.00
C HIS A 158 -0.18 -0.93 18.97
N LEU A 159 -0.98 -0.70 17.90
CA LEU A 159 -1.89 0.45 17.77
C LEU A 159 -3.35 0.03 17.89
N SER A 160 -3.64 -1.26 18.10
CA SER A 160 -5.01 -1.80 18.11
C SER A 160 -5.82 -1.34 16.89
N THR A 161 -5.17 -1.31 15.70
CA THR A 161 -5.73 -0.75 14.48
C THR A 161 -5.73 -1.79 13.37
N LEU A 162 -6.80 -1.83 12.58
CA LEU A 162 -6.91 -2.61 11.36
C LEU A 162 -7.13 -1.66 10.18
N VAL A 163 -6.20 -1.67 9.23
CA VAL A 163 -6.35 -0.97 7.95
C VAL A 163 -7.03 -1.89 6.97
N VAL A 164 -8.15 -1.44 6.39
CA VAL A 164 -8.92 -2.20 5.41
C VAL A 164 -9.11 -1.37 4.14
N GLY A 165 -9.15 -2.06 3.00
CA GLY A 165 -9.41 -1.45 1.69
C GLY A 165 -10.89 -1.55 1.29
N ALA A 166 -11.17 -2.36 0.28
CA ALA A 166 -12.49 -2.52 -0.36
C ALA A 166 -13.55 -3.24 0.48
N LEU A 167 -13.26 -3.60 1.71
CA LEU A 167 -14.16 -4.41 2.54
C LEU A 167 -15.42 -3.65 2.98
N LEU A 168 -15.30 -2.35 3.20
CA LEU A 168 -16.41 -1.53 3.66
C LEU A 168 -17.03 -0.75 2.50
N PRO A 169 -18.35 -0.81 2.29
CA PRO A 169 -19.01 0.05 1.32
C PRO A 169 -18.82 1.52 1.72
N ARG A 170 -18.70 2.37 0.72
CA ARG A 170 -18.68 3.84 0.91
C ARG A 170 -20.07 4.34 1.24
#